data_f823344ebfdc451329782c7192eef651
#
_entry.id   f823344ebfdc451329782c7192eef651
#
_cell.length_a   1.000
_cell.length_b   1.000
_cell.length_c   1.000
_cell.angle_alpha   90.00
_cell.angle_beta   90.00
_cell.angle_gamma   90.00
#
_symmetry.space_group_name_H-M   'P 1'
#
loop_
_entity.id
_entity.type
_entity.pdbx_description
1 polymer ?
#
loop_
_entity_poly.entity_id
_entity_poly.type
_entity_poly.pdbx_seq_one_letter_code
_entity_poly.pdbx_strand_id
1 'polypeptide(L)'
;MDHPTFQHRYCNFIIIISIFITGLTTKTDSIGINYGQIANNLPSPENVVTLIKCIGATKVKLYDADPKVLKAFANTGIEFMVGLGNEYLSKMKDPKQAQAWIKTNIQPYLPSTKITSIFVGNEVLTFNDSSLTSSLLPAMQSVHTALIVLGLHKQITVTTTHSLAILQNSYPPSSGTFRSDIAPCIASILSFQSKTGSPFLINAYPYFAYKDNPKQISLDYVLFQPNQGMVDPKTNLHYDNMLFAQIDAVYSALGALGYDKMPVHISETGWPSKGDGDEVGANVENARKYNGNVIKLSSKKGTPLRPEVDLNIYVFALFNENLKPGPTSERNYGLFKPDGNPVYNLGFSLSSSSSSSSSSSNPPSNDGGNNGSTGSGSAPPHPPTSSSGYLAISEATSLVSHTLSFG
;
A
#
# COMPACT_ATOMS: atom_id res chain seq x y z
N MET A 1 25.82 -81.05 -39.79
CA MET A 1 24.57 -81.03 -39.02
C MET A 1 24.79 -80.07 -37.87
N ASP A 2 24.66 -78.81 -38.16
CA ASP A 2 24.95 -77.77 -37.18
C ASP A 2 23.75 -76.83 -37.03
N HIS A 3 23.22 -76.81 -35.85
CA HIS A 3 22.11 -75.85 -35.53
C HIS A 3 22.71 -74.49 -35.25
N PRO A 4 22.12 -73.41 -35.81
CA PRO A 4 22.50 -72.06 -35.40
C PRO A 4 21.67 -71.63 -34.18
N THR A 5 22.37 -71.19 -33.15
CA THR A 5 21.86 -70.61 -31.93
C THR A 5 21.25 -69.22 -32.21
N PHE A 6 19.99 -69.03 -31.84
CA PHE A 6 19.26 -67.74 -31.91
C PHE A 6 19.69 -66.91 -30.71
N GLN A 7 20.42 -65.81 -30.99
CA GLN A 7 20.70 -64.78 -30.00
C GLN A 7 19.57 -63.77 -29.94
N HIS A 8 18.81 -63.76 -28.85
CA HIS A 8 17.84 -62.72 -28.54
C HIS A 8 18.55 -61.42 -28.17
N ARG A 9 18.48 -60.43 -29.06
CA ARG A 9 18.84 -59.05 -28.73
C ARG A 9 17.65 -58.41 -28.00
N TYR A 10 17.76 -58.19 -26.70
CA TYR A 10 16.86 -57.35 -25.96
C TYR A 10 17.17 -55.87 -26.29
N CYS A 11 16.29 -55.25 -27.05
CA CYS A 11 16.30 -53.83 -27.27
C CYS A 11 15.71 -53.14 -26.02
N ASN A 12 16.57 -52.60 -25.16
CA ASN A 12 16.15 -51.80 -24.03
C ASN A 12 15.62 -50.46 -24.57
N PHE A 13 14.32 -50.33 -24.70
CA PHE A 13 13.63 -49.04 -24.89
C PHE A 13 13.67 -48.32 -23.52
N ILE A 14 14.62 -47.40 -23.36
CA ILE A 14 14.59 -46.41 -22.28
C ILE A 14 13.54 -45.39 -22.67
N ILE A 15 12.34 -45.53 -22.10
CA ILE A 15 11.30 -44.50 -22.16
C ILE A 15 11.74 -43.37 -21.21
N ILE A 16 12.34 -42.33 -21.76
CA ILE A 16 12.57 -41.09 -21.04
C ILE A 16 11.18 -40.40 -20.91
N ILE A 17 10.51 -40.62 -19.78
CA ILE A 17 9.34 -39.84 -19.41
C ILE A 17 9.88 -38.46 -19.01
N SER A 18 9.90 -37.54 -19.97
CA SER A 18 10.05 -36.10 -19.69
C SER A 18 8.80 -35.66 -18.93
N ILE A 19 8.88 -35.66 -17.60
CA ILE A 19 7.91 -35.00 -16.77
C ILE A 19 8.09 -33.50 -17.02
N PHE A 20 7.28 -32.96 -17.93
CA PHE A 20 7.00 -31.53 -17.99
C PHE A 20 6.29 -31.18 -16.68
N ILE A 21 7.07 -30.83 -15.65
CA ILE A 21 6.56 -30.07 -14.54
C ILE A 21 6.22 -28.71 -15.15
N THR A 22 5.02 -28.59 -15.72
CA THR A 22 4.38 -27.29 -15.85
C THR A 22 4.21 -26.80 -14.43
N GLY A 23 5.19 -26.00 -14.01
CA GLY A 23 5.06 -25.26 -12.76
C GLY A 23 3.76 -24.46 -12.85
N LEU A 24 2.69 -25.00 -12.30
CA LEU A 24 1.55 -24.19 -11.89
C LEU A 24 2.13 -23.24 -10.86
N THR A 25 2.63 -22.10 -11.32
CA THR A 25 2.82 -20.96 -10.44
C THR A 25 1.41 -20.61 -9.99
N THR A 26 0.99 -21.18 -8.87
CA THR A 26 -0.13 -20.64 -8.12
C THR A 26 0.26 -19.20 -7.88
N LYS A 27 -0.38 -18.28 -8.64
CA LYS A 27 -0.24 -16.85 -8.44
C LYS A 27 -0.66 -16.63 -7.00
N THR A 28 0.32 -16.49 -6.11
CA THR A 28 0.04 -16.18 -4.71
C THR A 28 -0.62 -14.82 -4.71
N ASP A 29 -1.84 -14.81 -4.24
CA ASP A 29 -2.63 -13.61 -4.04
C ASP A 29 -1.78 -12.59 -3.27
N SER A 30 -1.39 -11.52 -3.96
CA SER A 30 -0.35 -10.62 -3.49
C SER A 30 -0.99 -9.35 -2.96
N ILE A 31 -1.32 -9.35 -1.66
CA ILE A 31 -1.74 -8.13 -1.00
C ILE A 31 -0.54 -7.28 -0.58
N GLY A 32 -0.68 -5.97 -0.74
CA GLY A 32 0.21 -4.98 -0.17
C GLY A 32 -0.30 -4.45 1.17
N ILE A 33 0.60 -3.92 1.97
CA ILE A 33 0.30 -3.26 3.24
C ILE A 33 1.05 -1.94 3.36
N ASN A 34 0.39 -0.91 3.86
CA ASN A 34 1.02 0.36 4.18
C ASN A 34 1.67 0.27 5.57
N TYR A 35 2.96 0.52 5.64
CA TYR A 35 3.71 0.55 6.88
C TYR A 35 4.05 1.99 7.24
N GLY A 36 3.12 2.66 7.91
CA GLY A 36 3.33 3.98 8.52
C GLY A 36 4.10 3.87 9.83
N GLN A 37 4.87 4.93 10.16
CA GLN A 37 5.77 4.96 11.31
C GLN A 37 5.62 6.22 12.16
N ILE A 38 4.46 6.93 12.07
CA ILE A 38 4.21 8.11 12.93
C ILE A 38 3.74 7.67 14.31
N ALA A 39 4.65 7.03 15.00
CA ALA A 39 4.43 6.50 16.34
C ALA A 39 5.76 6.39 17.09
N ASN A 40 5.68 6.33 18.42
CA ASN A 40 6.85 6.17 19.29
C ASN A 40 6.86 4.83 20.04
N ASN A 41 5.97 3.92 19.69
CA ASN A 41 5.72 2.69 20.43
C ASN A 41 5.56 1.46 19.51
N LEU A 42 6.04 1.54 18.26
CA LEU A 42 5.99 0.43 17.29
C LEU A 42 7.00 -0.68 17.65
N PRO A 43 6.73 -1.93 17.23
CA PRO A 43 7.70 -3.01 17.33
C PRO A 43 8.95 -2.71 16.52
N SER A 44 10.06 -3.38 16.84
CA SER A 44 11.24 -3.31 15.98
C SER A 44 10.95 -3.85 14.58
N PRO A 45 11.59 -3.34 13.51
CA PRO A 45 11.35 -3.79 12.14
C PRO A 45 11.52 -5.30 11.94
N GLU A 46 12.40 -5.96 12.70
CA GLU A 46 12.61 -7.41 12.64
C GLU A 46 11.35 -8.17 13.09
N ASN A 47 10.66 -7.67 14.12
CA ASN A 47 9.39 -8.26 14.60
C ASN A 47 8.26 -8.00 13.59
N VAL A 48 8.30 -6.86 12.89
CA VAL A 48 7.31 -6.52 11.85
C VAL A 48 7.37 -7.48 10.67
N VAL A 49 8.54 -8.02 10.30
CA VAL A 49 8.66 -9.05 9.25
C VAL A 49 7.73 -10.22 9.52
N THR A 50 7.67 -10.68 10.77
CA THR A 50 6.80 -11.80 11.15
C THR A 50 5.32 -11.46 11.00
N LEU A 51 4.91 -10.26 11.42
CA LEU A 51 3.52 -9.81 11.31
C LEU A 51 3.08 -9.70 9.84
N ILE A 52 3.92 -9.15 8.96
CA ILE A 52 3.62 -9.04 7.52
C ILE A 52 3.48 -10.41 6.88
N LYS A 53 4.34 -11.37 7.23
CA LYS A 53 4.22 -12.75 6.77
C LYS A 53 2.94 -13.44 7.27
N CYS A 54 2.55 -13.18 8.52
CA CYS A 54 1.33 -13.75 9.10
C CYS A 54 0.05 -13.31 8.38
N ILE A 55 -0.01 -12.06 7.90
CA ILE A 55 -1.15 -11.58 7.10
C ILE A 55 -1.07 -11.96 5.63
N GLY A 56 -0.03 -12.70 5.22
CA GLY A 56 0.18 -13.10 3.82
C GLY A 56 0.54 -11.94 2.89
N ALA A 57 0.95 -10.78 3.42
CA ALA A 57 1.34 -9.66 2.58
C ALA A 57 2.73 -9.91 1.97
N THR A 58 2.82 -9.62 0.68
CA THR A 58 4.05 -9.79 -0.10
C THR A 58 4.62 -8.46 -0.58
N LYS A 59 3.91 -7.37 -0.35
CA LYS A 59 4.29 -6.02 -0.75
C LYS A 59 4.11 -5.05 0.42
N VAL A 60 5.02 -4.10 0.54
CA VAL A 60 4.99 -3.03 1.54
C VAL A 60 5.13 -1.68 0.85
N LYS A 61 4.25 -0.74 1.19
CA LYS A 61 4.43 0.68 0.90
C LYS A 61 4.98 1.35 2.16
N LEU A 62 6.19 1.87 2.06
CA LEU A 62 6.89 2.60 3.12
C LEU A 62 6.98 4.06 2.73
N TYR A 63 6.61 4.98 3.61
CA TYR A 63 6.47 6.41 3.29
C TYR A 63 7.78 7.18 3.21
N ASP A 64 8.85 6.56 3.63
CA ASP A 64 10.22 7.06 3.56
C ASP A 64 11.17 5.92 3.15
N ALA A 65 12.48 6.15 3.29
CA ALA A 65 13.51 5.13 3.06
C ALA A 65 14.19 4.78 4.39
N ASP A 66 13.42 4.42 5.42
CA ASP A 66 13.97 4.09 6.75
C ASP A 66 15.01 2.96 6.65
N PRO A 67 16.28 3.26 6.99
CA PRO A 67 17.36 2.30 6.86
C PRO A 67 17.21 1.07 7.76
N LYS A 68 16.53 1.19 8.91
CA LYS A 68 16.29 0.08 9.83
C LYS A 68 15.29 -0.89 9.23
N VAL A 69 14.20 -0.35 8.65
CA VAL A 69 13.19 -1.17 7.98
C VAL A 69 13.80 -1.86 6.77
N LEU A 70 14.42 -1.12 5.86
CA LEU A 70 15.00 -1.69 4.65
C LEU A 70 16.03 -2.78 4.95
N LYS A 71 16.84 -2.60 6.00
CA LYS A 71 17.81 -3.61 6.45
C LYS A 71 17.14 -4.85 7.05
N ALA A 72 16.12 -4.69 7.89
CA ALA A 72 15.43 -5.80 8.53
C ALA A 72 14.70 -6.72 7.53
N PHE A 73 14.28 -6.17 6.40
CA PHE A 73 13.58 -6.91 5.36
C PHE A 73 14.50 -7.52 4.28
N ALA A 74 15.81 -7.45 4.47
CA ALA A 74 16.77 -8.08 3.57
C ALA A 74 16.49 -9.59 3.44
N ASN A 75 16.51 -10.10 2.19
CA ASN A 75 16.31 -11.52 1.84
C ASN A 75 14.96 -12.13 2.26
N THR A 76 13.96 -11.28 2.56
CA THR A 76 12.60 -11.76 2.91
C THR A 76 11.74 -12.08 1.68
N GLY A 77 12.12 -11.60 0.50
CA GLY A 77 11.33 -11.68 -0.72
C GLY A 77 10.16 -10.68 -0.80
N ILE A 78 9.89 -9.92 0.28
CA ILE A 78 8.84 -8.89 0.32
C ILE A 78 9.26 -7.70 -0.54
N GLU A 79 8.36 -7.24 -1.43
CA GLU A 79 8.57 -6.12 -2.33
C GLU A 79 8.30 -4.79 -1.63
N PHE A 80 9.16 -3.81 -1.87
CA PHE A 80 9.02 -2.47 -1.32
C PHE A 80 8.72 -1.43 -2.39
N MET A 81 7.70 -0.62 -2.13
CA MET A 81 7.49 0.69 -2.69
C MET A 81 7.94 1.73 -1.66
N VAL A 82 8.98 2.49 -1.98
CA VAL A 82 9.63 3.43 -1.05
C VAL A 82 9.23 4.86 -1.37
N GLY A 83 8.87 5.63 -0.35
CA GLY A 83 8.46 7.02 -0.47
C GLY A 83 9.62 8.00 -0.50
N LEU A 84 9.44 9.05 -1.30
CA LEU A 84 10.21 10.28 -1.25
C LEU A 84 9.22 11.41 -0.89
N GLY A 85 9.33 11.92 0.33
CA GLY A 85 8.35 12.84 0.91
C GLY A 85 8.21 14.17 0.17
N ASN A 86 7.06 14.83 0.37
CA ASN A 86 6.71 16.09 -0.29
C ASN A 86 7.75 17.19 -0.03
N GLU A 87 8.34 17.22 1.15
CA GLU A 87 9.36 18.18 1.58
C GLU A 87 10.66 18.12 0.75
N TYR A 88 10.91 17.01 0.05
CA TYR A 88 12.08 16.84 -0.79
C TYR A 88 11.86 17.24 -2.25
N LEU A 89 10.62 17.45 -2.70
CA LEU A 89 10.32 17.65 -4.13
C LEU A 89 11.11 18.79 -4.76
N SER A 90 11.17 19.94 -4.10
CA SER A 90 11.93 21.09 -4.61
C SER A 90 13.42 20.79 -4.79
N LYS A 91 14.01 20.08 -3.84
CA LYS A 91 15.42 19.66 -3.88
C LYS A 91 15.66 18.60 -4.96
N MET A 92 14.73 17.69 -5.16
CA MET A 92 14.85 16.57 -6.11
C MET A 92 14.68 17.00 -7.58
N LYS A 93 14.35 18.25 -7.86
CA LYS A 93 14.42 18.80 -9.23
C LYS A 93 15.85 18.78 -9.79
N ASP A 94 16.85 18.85 -8.93
CA ASP A 94 18.26 18.72 -9.32
C ASP A 94 18.66 17.24 -9.48
N PRO A 95 19.05 16.78 -10.69
CA PRO A 95 19.46 15.41 -10.93
C PRO A 95 20.63 14.93 -10.06
N LYS A 96 21.53 15.82 -9.64
CA LYS A 96 22.64 15.49 -8.74
C LYS A 96 22.12 15.15 -7.34
N GLN A 97 21.15 15.91 -6.85
CA GLN A 97 20.51 15.65 -5.56
C GLN A 97 19.70 14.34 -5.59
N ALA A 98 18.95 14.10 -6.67
CA ALA A 98 18.24 12.86 -6.87
C ALA A 98 19.18 11.65 -6.90
N GLN A 99 20.30 11.75 -7.62
CA GLN A 99 21.32 10.69 -7.66
C GLN A 99 21.96 10.45 -6.29
N ALA A 100 22.29 11.50 -5.56
CA ALA A 100 22.84 11.39 -4.21
C ALA A 100 21.84 10.71 -3.26
N TRP A 101 20.55 11.07 -3.34
CA TRP A 101 19.50 10.46 -2.53
C TRP A 101 19.38 8.95 -2.81
N ILE A 102 19.37 8.53 -4.08
CA ILE A 102 19.30 7.10 -4.44
C ILE A 102 20.52 6.33 -3.95
N LYS A 103 21.73 6.91 -4.12
CA LYS A 103 22.98 6.29 -3.64
C LYS A 103 22.99 6.07 -2.13
N THR A 104 22.39 6.98 -1.38
CA THR A 104 22.36 6.92 0.10
C THR A 104 21.22 6.07 0.63
N ASN A 105 20.02 6.16 0.03
CA ASN A 105 18.81 5.65 0.64
C ASN A 105 18.25 4.38 -0.04
N ILE A 106 18.69 4.04 -1.24
CA ILE A 106 18.18 2.90 -2.01
C ILE A 106 19.27 1.88 -2.32
N GLN A 107 20.33 2.33 -2.97
CA GLN A 107 21.39 1.46 -3.48
C GLN A 107 22.05 0.55 -2.42
N PRO A 108 22.29 1.00 -1.16
CA PRO A 108 22.93 0.17 -0.14
C PRO A 108 22.13 -1.08 0.27
N TYR A 109 20.82 -1.10 -0.01
CA TYR A 109 19.94 -2.21 0.37
C TYR A 109 19.72 -3.20 -0.77
N LEU A 110 20.14 -2.86 -1.99
CA LEU A 110 20.00 -3.74 -3.16
C LEU A 110 21.16 -4.73 -3.27
N PRO A 111 20.92 -5.94 -3.77
CA PRO A 111 19.63 -6.55 -4.12
C PRO A 111 18.93 -7.23 -2.93
N SER A 112 19.51 -7.17 -1.71
CA SER A 112 19.04 -7.92 -0.55
C SER A 112 17.61 -7.56 -0.16
N THR A 113 17.24 -6.28 -0.28
CA THR A 113 15.85 -5.82 -0.11
C THR A 113 15.27 -5.55 -1.48
N LYS A 114 14.12 -6.17 -1.77
CA LYS A 114 13.47 -6.10 -3.08
C LYS A 114 12.71 -4.77 -3.23
N ILE A 115 13.41 -3.70 -3.60
CA ILE A 115 12.79 -2.40 -3.87
C ILE A 115 12.39 -2.37 -5.35
N THR A 116 11.08 -2.22 -5.62
CA THR A 116 10.51 -2.29 -6.97
C THR A 116 9.99 -0.95 -7.47
N SER A 117 9.75 0.01 -6.58
CA SER A 117 9.22 1.32 -6.95
C SER A 117 9.64 2.41 -5.97
N ILE A 118 9.80 3.62 -6.49
CA ILE A 118 9.91 4.86 -5.71
C ILE A 118 8.70 5.72 -6.06
N PHE A 119 7.87 6.05 -5.07
CA PHE A 119 6.84 7.07 -5.26
C PHE A 119 7.34 8.42 -4.77
N VAL A 120 7.25 9.41 -5.65
CA VAL A 120 7.75 10.76 -5.46
C VAL A 120 6.59 11.65 -5.10
N GLY A 121 6.54 12.10 -3.86
CA GLY A 121 5.40 12.83 -3.30
C GLY A 121 4.16 11.96 -3.06
N ASN A 122 3.35 12.39 -2.10
CA ASN A 122 2.08 11.76 -1.75
C ASN A 122 0.96 12.80 -1.83
N GLU A 123 -0.07 12.55 -2.66
CA GLU A 123 -1.27 13.38 -2.83
C GLU A 123 -1.02 14.85 -3.16
N VAL A 124 0.11 15.16 -3.78
CA VAL A 124 0.60 16.52 -4.04
C VAL A 124 -0.44 17.42 -4.74
N LEU A 125 -1.21 16.85 -5.67
CA LEU A 125 -2.17 17.61 -6.48
C LEU A 125 -3.49 17.94 -5.75
N THR A 126 -3.61 17.53 -4.50
CA THR A 126 -4.76 17.89 -3.65
C THR A 126 -4.46 19.05 -2.71
N PHE A 127 -3.18 19.42 -2.57
CA PHE A 127 -2.80 20.60 -1.83
C PHE A 127 -2.97 21.87 -2.66
N ASN A 128 -3.35 22.95 -2.02
CA ASN A 128 -3.33 24.27 -2.63
C ASN A 128 -1.92 24.89 -2.52
N ASP A 129 -0.91 24.14 -3.01
CA ASP A 129 0.49 24.54 -3.02
C ASP A 129 1.08 24.41 -4.44
N SER A 130 1.16 25.56 -5.11
CA SER A 130 1.69 25.65 -6.48
C SER A 130 3.18 25.29 -6.56
N SER A 131 3.96 25.50 -5.50
CA SER A 131 5.39 25.14 -5.44
C SER A 131 5.56 23.64 -5.42
N LEU A 132 4.77 22.90 -4.61
CA LEU A 132 4.77 21.45 -4.62
C LEU A 132 4.31 20.90 -5.97
N THR A 133 3.19 21.39 -6.49
CA THR A 133 2.64 20.97 -7.78
C THR A 133 3.64 21.15 -8.92
N SER A 134 4.29 22.32 -9.01
CA SER A 134 5.27 22.60 -10.06
C SER A 134 6.59 21.81 -9.90
N SER A 135 6.86 21.31 -8.72
CA SER A 135 8.07 20.53 -8.42
C SER A 135 7.91 19.04 -8.68
N LEU A 136 6.68 18.52 -8.69
CA LEU A 136 6.39 17.08 -8.72
C LEU A 136 6.98 16.39 -9.95
N LEU A 137 6.54 16.75 -11.15
CA LEU A 137 7.03 16.12 -12.38
C LEU A 137 8.52 16.29 -12.60
N PRO A 138 9.15 17.49 -12.42
CA PRO A 138 10.59 17.63 -12.49
C PRO A 138 11.35 16.74 -11.51
N ALA A 139 10.84 16.56 -10.29
CA ALA A 139 11.43 15.65 -9.31
C ALA A 139 11.34 14.18 -9.78
N MET A 140 10.16 13.74 -10.27
CA MET A 140 9.99 12.39 -10.84
C MET A 140 10.97 12.13 -11.99
N GLN A 141 11.13 13.08 -12.90
CA GLN A 141 12.05 12.98 -14.04
C GLN A 141 13.51 12.89 -13.59
N SER A 142 13.92 13.68 -12.61
CA SER A 142 15.27 13.66 -12.06
C SER A 142 15.57 12.35 -11.33
N VAL A 143 14.63 11.83 -10.53
CA VAL A 143 14.76 10.52 -9.87
C VAL A 143 14.88 9.40 -10.91
N HIS A 144 14.05 9.42 -11.95
CA HIS A 144 14.14 8.43 -13.04
C HIS A 144 15.46 8.51 -13.80
N THR A 145 15.92 9.71 -14.13
CA THR A 145 17.22 9.93 -14.78
C THR A 145 18.36 9.39 -13.91
N ALA A 146 18.30 9.62 -12.60
CA ALA A 146 19.28 9.08 -11.67
C ALA A 146 19.27 7.54 -11.63
N LEU A 147 18.11 6.91 -11.69
CA LEU A 147 18.00 5.45 -11.81
C LEU A 147 18.61 4.94 -13.12
N ILE A 148 18.44 5.65 -14.24
CA ILE A 148 19.07 5.30 -15.52
C ILE A 148 20.60 5.34 -15.38
N VAL A 149 21.14 6.45 -14.85
CA VAL A 149 22.60 6.63 -14.66
C VAL A 149 23.20 5.54 -13.76
N LEU A 150 22.44 5.09 -12.77
CA LEU A 150 22.85 4.03 -11.83
C LEU A 150 22.55 2.60 -12.33
N GLY A 151 21.94 2.44 -13.51
CA GLY A 151 21.58 1.12 -14.07
C GLY A 151 20.39 0.43 -13.36
N LEU A 152 19.62 1.17 -12.57
CA LEU A 152 18.55 0.64 -11.72
C LEU A 152 17.13 0.76 -12.33
N HIS A 153 16.98 1.52 -13.44
CA HIS A 153 15.67 1.85 -14.04
C HIS A 153 14.87 0.66 -14.57
N LYS A 154 15.52 -0.49 -14.82
CA LYS A 154 14.83 -1.72 -15.26
C LYS A 154 14.18 -2.48 -14.12
N GLN A 155 14.59 -2.25 -12.88
CA GLN A 155 14.09 -2.95 -11.70
C GLN A 155 13.29 -2.04 -10.76
N ILE A 156 13.46 -0.71 -10.85
CA ILE A 156 12.78 0.26 -9.99
C ILE A 156 12.04 1.27 -10.86
N THR A 157 10.72 1.30 -10.72
CA THR A 157 9.85 2.29 -11.39
C THR A 157 9.74 3.57 -10.55
N VAL A 158 9.41 4.70 -11.22
CA VAL A 158 9.14 5.98 -10.55
C VAL A 158 7.71 6.39 -10.81
N THR A 159 6.95 6.61 -9.74
CA THR A 159 5.54 7.00 -9.82
C THR A 159 5.24 8.07 -8.76
N THR A 160 3.97 8.44 -8.61
CA THR A 160 3.46 9.30 -7.53
C THR A 160 2.07 8.83 -7.13
N THR A 161 1.65 9.10 -5.90
CA THR A 161 0.33 8.71 -5.40
C THR A 161 -0.63 9.88 -5.44
N HIS A 162 -1.88 9.60 -5.75
CA HIS A 162 -2.96 10.58 -5.84
C HIS A 162 -4.12 10.20 -4.92
N SER A 163 -4.78 11.21 -4.35
CA SER A 163 -6.10 11.04 -3.72
C SER A 163 -7.20 11.07 -4.79
N LEU A 164 -8.36 10.48 -4.50
CA LEU A 164 -9.56 10.61 -5.35
C LEU A 164 -10.01 12.05 -5.53
N ALA A 165 -9.58 12.98 -4.67
CA ALA A 165 -9.87 14.42 -4.79
C ALA A 165 -9.28 15.07 -6.06
N ILE A 166 -8.47 14.35 -6.84
CA ILE A 166 -8.04 14.77 -8.19
C ILE A 166 -9.16 14.68 -9.23
N LEU A 167 -10.24 13.92 -8.93
CA LEU A 167 -11.38 13.81 -9.83
C LEU A 167 -12.36 14.97 -9.64
N GLN A 168 -12.82 15.53 -10.75
CA GLN A 168 -13.92 16.48 -10.79
C GLN A 168 -15.26 15.77 -10.63
N ASN A 169 -15.40 14.64 -11.34
CA ASN A 169 -16.54 13.76 -11.27
C ASN A 169 -16.05 12.31 -11.03
N SER A 170 -16.78 11.59 -10.19
CA SER A 170 -16.51 10.18 -9.90
C SER A 170 -17.78 9.34 -9.91
N TYR A 171 -18.92 9.94 -10.15
CA TYR A 171 -20.23 9.29 -10.18
C TYR A 171 -21.14 9.80 -11.31
N PRO A 172 -21.78 8.90 -12.08
CA PRO A 172 -21.50 7.45 -12.14
C PRO A 172 -20.04 7.19 -12.62
N PRO A 173 -19.49 5.98 -12.45
CA PRO A 173 -18.09 5.70 -12.80
C PRO A 173 -17.70 6.07 -14.23
N SER A 174 -18.60 5.89 -15.20
CA SER A 174 -18.39 6.30 -16.59
C SER A 174 -18.28 7.82 -16.83
N SER A 175 -18.62 8.63 -15.84
CA SER A 175 -18.48 10.09 -15.87
C SER A 175 -17.18 10.57 -15.24
N GLY A 176 -16.30 9.66 -14.83
CA GLY A 176 -15.02 9.98 -14.21
C GLY A 176 -14.19 10.94 -15.06
N THR A 177 -13.80 12.08 -14.47
CA THR A 177 -12.97 13.11 -15.11
C THR A 177 -12.05 13.76 -14.11
N PHE A 178 -10.85 14.12 -14.53
CA PHE A 178 -9.92 14.88 -13.68
C PHE A 178 -10.37 16.34 -13.55
N ARG A 179 -10.03 16.97 -12.44
CA ARG A 179 -10.25 18.40 -12.21
C ARG A 179 -9.53 19.22 -13.28
N SER A 180 -10.21 20.24 -13.80
CA SER A 180 -9.70 21.08 -14.89
C SER A 180 -8.48 21.92 -14.49
N ASP A 181 -8.39 22.33 -13.22
CA ASP A 181 -7.27 23.13 -12.69
C ASP A 181 -5.94 22.35 -12.63
N ILE A 182 -5.98 21.02 -12.48
CA ILE A 182 -4.80 20.17 -12.45
C ILE A 182 -4.60 19.36 -13.75
N ALA A 183 -5.54 19.41 -14.69
CA ALA A 183 -5.52 18.60 -15.91
C ALA A 183 -4.20 18.71 -16.70
N PRO A 184 -3.56 19.89 -16.89
CA PRO A 184 -2.26 19.97 -17.58
C PRO A 184 -1.14 19.25 -16.86
N CYS A 185 -1.14 19.31 -15.52
CA CYS A 185 -0.15 18.63 -14.68
C CYS A 185 -0.34 17.10 -14.75
N ILE A 186 -1.58 16.64 -14.58
CA ILE A 186 -1.94 15.20 -14.69
C ILE A 186 -1.56 14.67 -16.08
N ALA A 187 -1.89 15.34 -17.17
CA ALA A 187 -1.55 14.89 -18.52
C ALA A 187 -0.04 14.72 -18.70
N SER A 188 0.75 15.63 -18.14
CA SER A 188 2.21 15.58 -18.19
C SER A 188 2.77 14.40 -17.37
N ILE A 189 2.21 14.14 -16.18
CA ILE A 189 2.56 12.99 -15.33
C ILE A 189 2.19 11.67 -16.04
N LEU A 190 1.00 11.56 -16.62
CA LEU A 190 0.55 10.38 -17.36
C LEU A 190 1.43 10.10 -18.57
N SER A 191 1.85 11.16 -19.30
CA SER A 191 2.81 11.01 -20.40
C SER A 191 4.17 10.45 -19.92
N PHE A 192 4.66 10.90 -18.76
CA PHE A 192 5.88 10.37 -18.15
C PHE A 192 5.69 8.90 -17.74
N GLN A 193 4.64 8.59 -16.99
CA GLN A 193 4.37 7.22 -16.51
C GLN A 193 4.17 6.23 -17.67
N SER A 194 3.46 6.63 -18.71
CA SER A 194 3.26 5.80 -19.92
C SER A 194 4.59 5.48 -20.61
N LYS A 195 5.51 6.46 -20.73
CA LYS A 195 6.84 6.28 -21.33
C LYS A 195 7.77 5.41 -20.49
N THR A 196 7.63 5.44 -19.18
CA THR A 196 8.48 4.70 -18.23
C THR A 196 7.89 3.36 -17.79
N GLY A 197 6.67 3.04 -18.21
CA GLY A 197 5.97 1.83 -17.81
C GLY A 197 5.54 1.83 -16.33
N SER A 198 5.43 3.03 -15.73
CA SER A 198 5.06 3.17 -14.32
C SER A 198 3.54 3.15 -14.13
N PRO A 199 2.99 2.51 -13.09
CA PRO A 199 1.56 2.50 -12.83
C PRO A 199 1.07 3.85 -12.30
N PHE A 200 -0.24 4.10 -12.48
CA PHE A 200 -0.96 5.16 -11.79
C PHE A 200 -1.35 4.68 -10.39
N LEU A 201 -1.00 5.44 -9.36
CA LEU A 201 -1.33 5.08 -7.98
C LEU A 201 -2.47 5.95 -7.46
N ILE A 202 -3.47 5.32 -6.86
CA ILE A 202 -4.64 5.99 -6.28
C ILE A 202 -4.89 5.54 -4.84
N ASN A 203 -5.09 6.50 -3.95
CA ASN A 203 -5.59 6.30 -2.61
C ASN A 203 -7.11 6.43 -2.65
N ALA A 204 -7.82 5.33 -2.37
CA ALA A 204 -9.27 5.24 -2.52
C ALA A 204 -9.91 4.75 -1.22
N TYR A 205 -10.73 5.60 -0.60
CA TYR A 205 -11.36 5.33 0.69
C TYR A 205 -12.89 5.47 0.61
N PRO A 206 -13.64 4.39 0.40
CA PRO A 206 -15.10 4.39 0.55
C PRO A 206 -15.58 4.91 1.91
N TYR A 207 -14.75 4.79 2.95
CA TYR A 207 -15.02 5.32 4.28
C TYR A 207 -15.39 6.80 4.28
N PHE A 208 -14.62 7.64 3.59
CA PHE A 208 -14.87 9.07 3.60
C PHE A 208 -16.18 9.43 2.92
N ALA A 209 -16.49 8.78 1.80
CA ALA A 209 -17.77 8.99 1.13
C ALA A 209 -18.95 8.62 2.04
N TYR A 210 -18.84 7.49 2.75
CA TYR A 210 -19.86 7.08 3.72
C TYR A 210 -19.95 8.04 4.92
N LYS A 211 -18.82 8.40 5.51
CA LYS A 211 -18.76 9.31 6.66
C LYS A 211 -19.48 10.64 6.35
N ASP A 212 -19.25 11.18 5.15
CA ASP A 212 -19.81 12.46 4.74
C ASP A 212 -21.31 12.35 4.36
N ASN A 213 -21.76 11.21 3.86
CA ASN A 213 -23.15 11.02 3.39
C ASN A 213 -23.79 9.70 3.89
N PRO A 214 -23.83 9.43 5.21
CA PRO A 214 -24.28 8.13 5.73
C PRO A 214 -25.77 7.86 5.54
N LYS A 215 -26.58 8.90 5.20
CA LYS A 215 -28.01 8.75 4.90
C LYS A 215 -28.27 8.33 3.45
N GLN A 216 -27.36 8.61 2.54
CA GLN A 216 -27.52 8.35 1.10
C GLN A 216 -26.71 7.15 0.63
N ILE A 217 -25.59 6.89 1.28
CA ILE A 217 -24.69 5.78 0.95
C ILE A 217 -24.96 4.60 1.88
N SER A 218 -25.30 3.45 1.31
CA SER A 218 -25.50 2.23 2.08
C SER A 218 -24.19 1.75 2.71
N LEU A 219 -24.23 1.43 4.00
CA LEU A 219 -23.10 0.83 4.72
C LEU A 219 -22.72 -0.53 4.11
N ASP A 220 -23.69 -1.33 3.70
CA ASP A 220 -23.44 -2.62 3.06
C ASP A 220 -22.69 -2.48 1.74
N TYR A 221 -23.01 -1.45 0.96
CA TYR A 221 -22.32 -1.15 -0.31
C TYR A 221 -20.85 -0.78 -0.11
N VAL A 222 -20.53 0.00 0.91
CA VAL A 222 -19.13 0.36 1.20
C VAL A 222 -18.37 -0.75 1.91
N LEU A 223 -19.05 -1.66 2.64
CA LEU A 223 -18.42 -2.77 3.37
C LEU A 223 -18.38 -4.09 2.59
N PHE A 224 -18.71 -4.10 1.29
CA PHE A 224 -18.77 -5.30 0.44
C PHE A 224 -19.75 -6.38 0.98
N GLN A 225 -20.81 -5.96 1.65
CA GLN A 225 -21.87 -6.84 2.10
C GLN A 225 -22.94 -7.01 1.00
N PRO A 226 -23.78 -8.04 1.04
CA PRO A 226 -24.88 -8.20 0.09
C PRO A 226 -25.77 -6.94 0.06
N ASN A 227 -25.93 -6.36 -1.12
CA ASN A 227 -26.70 -5.14 -1.37
C ASN A 227 -27.18 -5.12 -2.83
N GLN A 228 -28.03 -4.16 -3.19
CA GLN A 228 -28.53 -4.02 -4.56
C GLN A 228 -27.48 -3.46 -5.54
N GLY A 229 -26.42 -2.84 -5.03
CA GLY A 229 -25.43 -2.16 -5.85
C GLY A 229 -25.98 -0.96 -6.61
N MET A 230 -25.22 -0.55 -7.63
CA MET A 230 -25.64 0.49 -8.57
C MET A 230 -25.33 0.04 -9.99
N VAL A 231 -26.16 0.46 -10.94
CA VAL A 231 -25.94 0.27 -12.37
C VAL A 231 -25.51 1.61 -12.96
N ASP A 232 -24.38 1.60 -13.67
CA ASP A 232 -23.93 2.77 -14.42
C ASP A 232 -24.82 2.97 -15.66
N PRO A 233 -25.53 4.11 -15.79
CA PRO A 233 -26.53 4.28 -16.85
C PRO A 233 -25.94 4.35 -18.26
N LYS A 234 -24.65 4.68 -18.40
CA LYS A 234 -23.98 4.78 -19.70
C LYS A 234 -23.40 3.46 -20.17
N THR A 235 -22.83 2.68 -19.25
CA THR A 235 -22.12 1.43 -19.59
C THR A 235 -22.93 0.18 -19.29
N ASN A 236 -24.02 0.31 -18.54
CA ASN A 236 -24.82 -0.79 -17.97
C ASN A 236 -24.02 -1.76 -17.09
N LEU A 237 -22.85 -1.31 -16.59
CA LEU A 237 -22.05 -2.08 -15.64
C LEU A 237 -22.66 -2.00 -14.25
N HIS A 238 -22.69 -3.15 -13.57
CA HIS A 238 -23.17 -3.25 -12.21
C HIS A 238 -22.01 -3.22 -11.21
N TYR A 239 -22.15 -2.38 -10.19
CA TYR A 239 -21.18 -2.23 -9.11
C TYR A 239 -21.84 -2.65 -7.79
N ASP A 240 -21.36 -3.72 -7.19
CA ASP A 240 -21.81 -4.25 -5.90
C ASP A 240 -21.04 -3.65 -4.72
N ASN A 241 -20.02 -2.84 -4.98
CA ASN A 241 -19.26 -2.14 -3.96
C ASN A 241 -18.69 -0.81 -4.46
N MET A 242 -18.50 0.11 -3.52
CA MET A 242 -18.03 1.46 -3.84
C MET A 242 -16.57 1.51 -4.27
N LEU A 243 -15.70 0.64 -3.76
CA LEU A 243 -14.28 0.66 -4.13
C LEU A 243 -14.12 0.44 -5.64
N PHE A 244 -14.83 -0.53 -6.21
CA PHE A 244 -14.79 -0.77 -7.65
C PHE A 244 -15.34 0.41 -8.45
N ALA A 245 -16.42 1.04 -7.98
CA ALA A 245 -16.95 2.24 -8.62
C ALA A 245 -15.94 3.39 -8.61
N GLN A 246 -15.23 3.61 -7.50
CA GLN A 246 -14.18 4.64 -7.39
C GLN A 246 -13.01 4.34 -8.34
N ILE A 247 -12.56 3.09 -8.44
CA ILE A 247 -11.45 2.71 -9.32
C ILE A 247 -11.85 2.84 -10.80
N ASP A 248 -13.07 2.45 -11.17
CA ASP A 248 -13.54 2.56 -12.54
C ASP A 248 -13.80 4.02 -12.96
N ALA A 249 -14.12 4.91 -12.02
CA ALA A 249 -14.10 6.36 -12.26
C ALA A 249 -12.69 6.87 -12.61
N VAL A 250 -11.65 6.33 -11.95
CA VAL A 250 -10.25 6.65 -12.30
C VAL A 250 -9.92 6.13 -13.69
N TYR A 251 -10.28 4.88 -14.02
CA TYR A 251 -10.07 4.35 -15.37
C TYR A 251 -10.81 5.16 -16.45
N SER A 252 -12.03 5.63 -16.15
CA SER A 252 -12.77 6.51 -17.07
C SER A 252 -12.05 7.84 -17.28
N ALA A 253 -11.54 8.46 -16.21
CA ALA A 253 -10.77 9.70 -16.29
C ALA A 253 -9.47 9.52 -17.08
N LEU A 254 -8.75 8.41 -16.88
CA LEU A 254 -7.56 8.05 -17.65
C LEU A 254 -7.89 7.85 -19.13
N GLY A 255 -8.98 7.12 -19.43
CA GLY A 255 -9.45 6.89 -20.78
C GLY A 255 -9.84 8.17 -21.52
N ALA A 256 -10.44 9.14 -20.83
CA ALA A 256 -10.76 10.45 -21.39
C ALA A 256 -9.52 11.25 -21.87
N LEU A 257 -8.34 10.96 -21.30
CA LEU A 257 -7.05 11.50 -21.71
C LEU A 257 -6.23 10.57 -22.62
N GLY A 258 -6.80 9.42 -23.07
CA GLY A 258 -6.13 8.46 -23.96
C GLY A 258 -5.19 7.48 -23.25
N TYR A 259 -5.31 7.31 -21.94
CA TYR A 259 -4.49 6.40 -21.14
C TYR A 259 -5.29 5.20 -20.58
N ASP A 260 -6.26 4.72 -21.34
CA ASP A 260 -7.17 3.63 -20.95
C ASP A 260 -6.46 2.30 -20.59
N LYS A 261 -5.24 2.09 -21.08
CA LYS A 261 -4.42 0.89 -20.80
C LYS A 261 -3.46 1.03 -19.64
N MET A 262 -3.40 2.21 -19.01
CA MET A 262 -2.48 2.45 -17.89
C MET A 262 -2.89 1.59 -16.68
N PRO A 263 -1.96 0.81 -16.09
CA PRO A 263 -2.26 0.07 -14.87
C PRO A 263 -2.59 1.01 -13.71
N VAL A 264 -3.67 0.75 -12.99
CA VAL A 264 -4.04 1.47 -11.77
C VAL A 264 -3.78 0.57 -10.57
N HIS A 265 -2.98 1.03 -9.62
CA HIS A 265 -2.78 0.37 -8.35
C HIS A 265 -3.48 1.15 -7.23
N ILE A 266 -4.20 0.46 -6.39
CA ILE A 266 -4.83 1.02 -5.20
C ILE A 266 -3.75 1.09 -4.12
N SER A 267 -3.06 2.24 -4.04
CA SER A 267 -1.91 2.42 -3.16
C SER A 267 -2.26 2.63 -1.70
N GLU A 268 -3.51 2.96 -1.41
CA GLU A 268 -4.09 2.97 -0.08
C GLU A 268 -5.58 2.74 -0.14
N THR A 269 -6.09 1.87 0.72
CA THR A 269 -7.50 1.74 1.07
C THR A 269 -7.62 1.11 2.45
N GLY A 270 -8.60 1.55 3.23
CA GLY A 270 -8.77 1.08 4.60
C GLY A 270 -10.03 1.64 5.27
N TRP A 271 -10.28 1.18 6.49
CA TRP A 271 -11.39 1.61 7.32
C TRP A 271 -10.95 1.73 8.77
N PRO A 272 -11.21 2.86 9.46
CA PRO A 272 -10.74 3.06 10.83
C PRO A 272 -11.58 2.28 11.83
N SER A 273 -10.91 1.74 12.84
CA SER A 273 -11.54 0.98 13.94
C SER A 273 -12.08 1.85 15.08
N LYS A 274 -11.77 3.14 15.06
CA LYS A 274 -12.20 4.15 16.03
C LYS A 274 -12.16 5.53 15.38
N GLY A 275 -13.09 6.42 15.78
CA GLY A 275 -13.15 7.81 15.32
C GLY A 275 -13.73 8.71 16.39
N ASP A 276 -13.80 10.00 16.08
CA ASP A 276 -14.49 11.00 16.88
C ASP A 276 -16.02 10.90 16.67
N GLY A 277 -16.81 11.71 17.39
CA GLY A 277 -18.27 11.60 17.37
C GLY A 277 -18.92 11.89 16.02
N ASP A 278 -18.27 12.65 15.17
CA ASP A 278 -18.68 13.00 13.80
C ASP A 278 -18.09 12.05 12.73
N GLU A 279 -17.18 11.17 13.11
CA GLU A 279 -16.57 10.18 12.23
C GLU A 279 -17.44 8.92 12.11
N VAL A 280 -18.64 9.11 11.51
CA VAL A 280 -19.65 8.06 11.39
C VAL A 280 -19.09 6.82 10.69
N GLY A 281 -19.38 5.65 11.26
CA GLY A 281 -18.95 4.36 10.71
C GLY A 281 -17.56 3.90 11.18
N ALA A 282 -16.76 4.74 11.84
CA ALA A 282 -15.47 4.37 12.39
C ALA A 282 -15.65 3.51 13.65
N ASN A 283 -15.63 2.21 13.47
CA ASN A 283 -15.71 1.24 14.57
C ASN A 283 -15.05 -0.09 14.19
N VAL A 284 -14.76 -0.90 15.21
CA VAL A 284 -14.03 -2.17 15.08
C VAL A 284 -14.71 -3.14 14.11
N GLU A 285 -16.03 -3.25 14.17
CA GLU A 285 -16.77 -4.22 13.35
C GLU A 285 -16.77 -3.85 11.87
N ASN A 286 -16.96 -2.57 11.55
CA ASN A 286 -16.89 -2.09 10.17
C ASN A 286 -15.47 -2.20 9.62
N ALA A 287 -14.44 -1.85 10.42
CA ALA A 287 -13.04 -2.01 10.05
C ALA A 287 -12.70 -3.47 9.76
N ARG A 288 -13.15 -4.39 10.60
CA ARG A 288 -12.99 -5.84 10.41
C ARG A 288 -13.63 -6.32 9.10
N LYS A 289 -14.87 -5.89 8.82
CA LYS A 289 -15.59 -6.25 7.60
C LYS A 289 -14.89 -5.70 6.36
N TYR A 290 -14.61 -4.39 6.35
CA TYR A 290 -13.98 -3.73 5.22
C TYR A 290 -12.62 -4.34 4.90
N ASN A 291 -11.70 -4.30 5.84
CA ASN A 291 -10.32 -4.74 5.62
C ASN A 291 -10.25 -6.26 5.33
N GLY A 292 -11.09 -7.06 6.00
CA GLY A 292 -11.18 -8.49 5.71
C GLY A 292 -11.71 -8.79 4.30
N ASN A 293 -12.65 -8.01 3.80
CA ASN A 293 -13.15 -8.17 2.43
C ASN A 293 -12.16 -7.66 1.38
N VAL A 294 -11.46 -6.53 1.64
CA VAL A 294 -10.39 -6.04 0.76
C VAL A 294 -9.27 -7.07 0.63
N ILE A 295 -8.86 -7.70 1.72
CA ILE A 295 -7.84 -8.76 1.69
C ILE A 295 -8.29 -9.93 0.80
N LYS A 296 -9.57 -10.33 0.88
CA LYS A 296 -10.14 -11.37 0.00
C LYS A 296 -10.25 -10.94 -1.46
N LEU A 297 -10.41 -9.63 -1.73
CA LEU A 297 -10.45 -9.10 -3.10
C LEU A 297 -9.10 -9.22 -3.80
N SER A 298 -7.99 -9.20 -3.08
CA SER A 298 -6.64 -9.31 -3.68
C SER A 298 -6.44 -10.61 -4.44
N SER A 299 -7.24 -11.63 -4.15
CA SER A 299 -7.27 -12.91 -4.89
C SER A 299 -8.20 -12.91 -6.09
N LYS A 300 -8.99 -11.86 -6.29
CA LYS A 300 -9.93 -11.75 -7.39
C LYS A 300 -9.35 -10.90 -8.51
N LYS A 301 -9.85 -11.12 -9.72
CA LYS A 301 -9.53 -10.29 -10.86
C LYS A 301 -10.51 -9.13 -10.98
N GLY A 302 -9.96 -7.98 -11.31
CA GLY A 302 -10.63 -6.89 -11.99
C GLY A 302 -11.75 -6.16 -11.24
N THR A 303 -12.11 -5.07 -11.87
CA THR A 303 -13.31 -4.28 -11.61
C THR A 303 -14.32 -4.56 -12.71
N PRO A 304 -15.59 -4.12 -12.60
CA PRO A 304 -16.57 -4.27 -13.67
C PRO A 304 -16.12 -3.72 -15.05
N LEU A 305 -15.40 -2.60 -15.08
CA LEU A 305 -14.87 -2.02 -16.31
C LEU A 305 -13.60 -2.72 -16.81
N ARG A 306 -12.83 -3.35 -15.94
CA ARG A 306 -11.54 -4.02 -16.22
C ARG A 306 -11.50 -5.43 -15.61
N PRO A 307 -12.36 -6.36 -16.04
CA PRO A 307 -12.55 -7.64 -15.36
C PRO A 307 -11.32 -8.57 -15.43
N GLU A 308 -10.44 -8.38 -16.41
CA GLU A 308 -9.24 -9.23 -16.60
C GLU A 308 -7.96 -8.66 -15.97
N VAL A 309 -8.02 -7.43 -15.44
CA VAL A 309 -6.84 -6.77 -14.85
C VAL A 309 -6.69 -7.18 -13.39
N ASP A 310 -5.52 -7.68 -13.01
CA ASP A 310 -5.25 -8.03 -11.61
C ASP A 310 -5.31 -6.80 -10.70
N LEU A 311 -5.97 -6.96 -9.56
CA LEU A 311 -6.04 -5.90 -8.55
C LEU A 311 -4.74 -5.84 -7.76
N ASN A 312 -4.07 -4.68 -7.81
CA ASN A 312 -2.94 -4.37 -6.94
C ASN A 312 -3.42 -3.46 -5.82
N ILE A 313 -3.59 -4.02 -4.63
CA ILE A 313 -4.18 -3.32 -3.47
C ILE A 313 -3.19 -3.29 -2.32
N TYR A 314 -3.03 -2.11 -1.71
CA TYR A 314 -2.32 -1.91 -0.46
C TYR A 314 -3.31 -1.48 0.62
N VAL A 315 -3.45 -2.30 1.65
CA VAL A 315 -4.32 -2.00 2.80
C VAL A 315 -3.66 -0.96 3.70
N PHE A 316 -4.40 0.06 4.04
CA PHE A 316 -4.00 1.08 5.00
C PHE A 316 -4.70 0.82 6.35
N ALA A 317 -3.98 0.46 7.45
CA ALA A 317 -2.53 0.34 7.50
C ALA A 317 -2.11 -0.83 8.40
N LEU A 318 -0.81 -1.10 8.49
CA LEU A 318 -0.30 -2.18 9.33
C LEU A 318 -0.55 -1.91 10.82
N PHE A 319 -0.23 -0.71 11.31
CA PHE A 319 -0.34 -0.33 12.72
C PHE A 319 -1.26 0.86 12.95
N ASN A 320 -1.85 0.90 14.14
CA ASN A 320 -2.32 2.14 14.72
C ASN A 320 -1.11 3.04 15.05
N GLU A 321 -1.19 4.33 14.70
CA GLU A 321 -0.08 5.28 14.81
C GLU A 321 -0.43 6.41 15.78
N ASN A 322 0.06 6.31 17.02
CA ASN A 322 -0.36 7.18 18.13
C ASN A 322 0.05 8.66 18.00
N LEU A 323 1.01 8.99 17.17
CA LEU A 323 1.49 10.36 16.93
C LEU A 323 0.94 10.98 15.64
N LYS A 324 0.12 10.26 14.89
CA LYS A 324 -0.44 10.78 13.64
C LYS A 324 -1.38 11.94 13.91
N PRO A 325 -1.18 13.11 13.26
CA PRO A 325 -2.04 14.28 13.45
C PRO A 325 -3.44 14.06 12.83
N GLY A 326 -4.36 14.97 13.10
CA GLY A 326 -5.72 14.93 12.58
C GLY A 326 -6.72 14.27 13.53
N PRO A 327 -7.93 13.92 13.03
CA PRO A 327 -9.00 13.32 13.80
C PRO A 327 -8.61 11.94 14.35
N THR A 328 -9.43 11.41 15.28
CA THR A 328 -9.12 10.15 15.98
C THR A 328 -8.99 8.98 14.99
N SER A 329 -9.73 8.96 13.90
CA SER A 329 -9.65 7.90 12.89
C SER A 329 -8.23 7.74 12.33
N GLU A 330 -7.47 8.85 12.13
CA GLU A 330 -6.13 8.82 11.55
C GLU A 330 -5.15 7.96 12.36
N ARG A 331 -5.37 7.84 13.67
CA ARG A 331 -4.56 7.00 14.56
C ARG A 331 -5.04 5.57 14.69
N ASN A 332 -6.14 5.18 13.98
CA ASN A 332 -6.84 3.92 14.22
C ASN A 332 -7.16 3.12 12.95
N TYR A 333 -6.36 3.24 11.91
CA TYR A 333 -6.48 2.43 10.68
C TYR A 333 -5.75 1.08 10.74
N GLY A 334 -4.97 0.82 11.78
CA GLY A 334 -4.11 -0.35 11.89
C GLY A 334 -4.87 -1.67 11.92
N LEU A 335 -4.32 -2.69 11.26
CA LEU A 335 -4.68 -4.09 11.48
C LEU A 335 -4.17 -4.56 12.84
N PHE A 336 -3.04 -4.00 13.27
CA PHE A 336 -2.41 -4.29 14.56
C PHE A 336 -2.30 -3.05 15.43
N LYS A 337 -2.33 -3.28 16.74
CA LYS A 337 -1.88 -2.31 17.73
C LYS A 337 -0.35 -2.25 17.74
N PRO A 338 0.25 -1.19 18.30
CA PRO A 338 1.71 -1.08 18.41
C PRO A 338 2.39 -2.23 19.16
N ASP A 339 1.67 -2.91 20.05
CA ASP A 339 2.17 -4.08 20.77
C ASP A 339 2.19 -5.38 19.94
N GLY A 340 1.80 -5.30 18.66
CA GLY A 340 1.71 -6.43 17.73
C GLY A 340 0.44 -7.28 17.88
N ASN A 341 -0.44 -6.94 18.80
CA ASN A 341 -1.74 -7.61 18.92
C ASN A 341 -2.71 -7.14 17.82
N PRO A 342 -3.53 -8.02 17.24
CA PRO A 342 -4.55 -7.61 16.29
C PRO A 342 -5.53 -6.61 16.92
N VAL A 343 -5.97 -5.62 16.14
CA VAL A 343 -7.06 -4.72 16.55
C VAL A 343 -8.39 -5.48 16.51
N TYR A 344 -8.53 -6.39 15.56
CA TYR A 344 -9.68 -7.30 15.37
C TYR A 344 -9.23 -8.60 14.70
N ASN A 345 -10.02 -9.65 14.89
CA ASN A 345 -9.72 -10.94 14.28
C ASN A 345 -10.05 -10.93 12.77
N LEU A 346 -9.05 -11.11 11.94
CA LEU A 346 -9.16 -11.28 10.48
C LEU A 346 -9.04 -12.75 10.05
N GLY A 347 -8.95 -13.68 11.00
CA GLY A 347 -8.79 -15.11 10.71
C GLY A 347 -7.34 -15.55 10.43
N PHE A 348 -6.35 -14.67 10.64
CA PHE A 348 -4.94 -15.04 10.54
C PHE A 348 -4.51 -15.79 11.81
N SER A 349 -3.93 -16.98 11.65
CA SER A 349 -3.32 -17.71 12.77
C SER A 349 -1.92 -17.12 13.02
N LEU A 350 -1.77 -16.32 14.07
CA LEU A 350 -0.45 -16.07 14.62
C LEU A 350 0.02 -17.41 15.21
N SER A 351 0.86 -18.15 14.49
CA SER A 351 1.53 -19.31 15.08
C SER A 351 2.43 -18.78 16.21
N SER A 352 1.91 -18.83 17.43
CA SER A 352 2.71 -18.60 18.62
C SER A 352 3.77 -19.67 18.69
N SER A 353 5.01 -19.34 18.39
CA SER A 353 6.17 -20.10 18.85
C SER A 353 6.26 -19.89 20.38
N SER A 354 5.36 -20.52 21.11
CA SER A 354 5.49 -20.64 22.56
C SER A 354 6.57 -21.67 22.82
N SER A 355 7.79 -21.21 23.07
CA SER A 355 8.77 -21.98 23.84
C SER A 355 8.15 -22.22 25.21
N SER A 356 7.69 -23.43 25.44
CA SER A 356 7.27 -23.92 26.74
C SER A 356 8.51 -24.01 27.64
N SER A 357 8.77 -22.98 28.43
CA SER A 357 9.60 -23.08 29.60
C SER A 357 8.69 -23.51 30.77
N SER A 358 8.81 -24.78 31.13
CA SER A 358 8.27 -25.32 32.38
C SER A 358 8.90 -24.58 33.58
N SER A 359 8.11 -23.76 34.25
CA SER A 359 8.46 -23.20 35.54
C SER A 359 7.88 -24.06 36.64
N SER A 360 8.77 -24.73 37.35
CA SER A 360 8.50 -25.29 38.69
C SER A 360 8.30 -24.16 39.69
N SER A 361 7.21 -24.26 40.41
CA SER A 361 6.83 -23.40 41.54
C SER A 361 7.69 -23.67 42.78
N ASN A 362 8.14 -22.61 43.49
CA ASN A 362 8.17 -22.58 44.93
C ASN A 362 8.14 -21.12 45.48
N PRO A 363 7.52 -20.87 46.62
CA PRO A 363 7.06 -19.58 47.06
C PRO A 363 8.04 -18.83 48.05
N PRO A 364 7.66 -17.68 48.63
CA PRO A 364 8.52 -16.51 48.83
C PRO A 364 9.17 -16.42 50.20
N SER A 365 10.23 -15.64 50.31
CA SER A 365 10.67 -15.06 51.59
C SER A 365 11.02 -13.58 51.41
N ASN A 366 10.46 -12.77 52.31
CA ASN A 366 10.75 -11.39 52.59
C ASN A 366 12.23 -11.17 52.97
N ASP A 367 12.85 -10.08 52.54
CA ASP A 367 13.35 -9.07 53.47
C ASP A 367 13.83 -7.81 52.73
N GLY A 368 13.72 -6.70 53.45
CA GLY A 368 13.89 -5.37 52.98
C GLY A 368 15.34 -4.85 52.99
N GLY A 369 15.54 -3.65 52.48
CA GLY A 369 16.79 -2.88 52.64
C GLY A 369 17.03 -1.85 51.55
N ASN A 370 16.79 -0.70 51.90
CA ASN A 370 16.95 0.69 51.51
C ASN A 370 18.32 1.12 50.88
N ASN A 371 18.25 2.28 50.20
CA ASN A 371 19.26 3.29 49.78
C ASN A 371 19.85 3.15 48.36
N GLY A 372 19.50 4.03 47.42
CA GLY A 372 19.93 5.44 47.34
C GLY A 372 21.20 5.58 46.51
N SER A 373 21.11 6.07 45.30
CA SER A 373 22.01 7.12 44.79
C SER A 373 21.70 7.52 43.33
N THR A 374 21.63 8.80 43.15
CA THR A 374 21.55 9.65 41.97
C THR A 374 22.65 9.40 40.93
N GLY A 375 22.29 9.44 39.64
CA GLY A 375 23.23 9.51 38.52
C GLY A 375 22.54 10.02 37.28
N SER A 376 22.51 11.34 37.09
CA SER A 376 22.07 12.03 35.90
C SER A 376 23.06 11.78 34.74
N GLY A 377 22.62 11.14 33.71
CA GLY A 377 23.33 11.05 32.43
C GLY A 377 22.43 11.56 31.31
N SER A 378 22.67 12.80 30.89
CA SER A 378 22.01 13.44 29.75
C SER A 378 22.43 12.76 28.46
N ALA A 379 21.44 12.20 27.72
CA ALA A 379 21.60 11.76 26.35
C ALA A 379 21.61 12.98 25.42
N PRO A 380 22.38 12.93 24.31
CA PRO A 380 22.39 14.02 23.31
C PRO A 380 21.07 14.12 22.56
N PRO A 381 20.69 15.32 22.09
CA PRO A 381 19.43 15.54 21.39
C PRO A 381 19.43 14.88 20.01
N HIS A 382 18.38 14.12 19.72
CA HIS A 382 18.08 13.62 18.39
C HIS A 382 17.73 14.80 17.46
N PRO A 383 18.11 14.73 16.15
CA PRO A 383 17.68 15.74 15.19
C PRO A 383 16.16 15.68 15.01
N PRO A 384 15.50 16.80 14.71
CA PRO A 384 14.05 16.86 14.61
C PRO A 384 13.55 15.99 13.44
N THR A 385 12.69 15.03 13.76
CA THR A 385 11.90 14.31 12.78
C THR A 385 10.95 15.30 12.12
N SER A 386 11.12 15.50 10.81
CA SER A 386 10.28 16.38 10.01
C SER A 386 8.84 15.82 9.94
N SER A 387 7.94 16.42 10.68
CA SER A 387 6.51 16.05 10.75
C SER A 387 5.64 16.70 9.65
N SER A 388 6.24 17.37 8.66
CA SER A 388 5.50 18.23 7.71
C SER A 388 4.82 17.50 6.54
N GLY A 389 5.11 16.23 6.27
CA GLY A 389 4.51 15.49 5.14
C GLY A 389 3.12 14.89 5.39
N TYR A 390 2.64 14.91 6.63
CA TYR A 390 1.45 14.16 7.04
C TYR A 390 0.23 15.02 7.41
N LEU A 391 0.36 16.33 7.41
CA LEU A 391 -0.75 17.23 7.75
C LEU A 391 -1.92 17.20 6.77
N ALA A 392 -1.77 16.50 5.67
CA ALA A 392 -2.65 16.70 4.53
C ALA A 392 -3.72 15.62 4.30
N ILE A 393 -3.67 14.50 5.00
CA ILE A 393 -4.70 13.47 4.77
C ILE A 393 -6.07 13.95 5.24
N SER A 394 -6.13 14.78 6.30
CA SER A 394 -7.40 15.28 6.84
C SER A 394 -8.03 16.43 6.05
N GLU A 395 -7.24 17.29 5.40
CA GLU A 395 -7.78 18.41 4.62
C GLU A 395 -8.19 18.01 3.20
N ALA A 396 -7.43 17.09 2.55
CA ALA A 396 -7.76 16.60 1.22
C ALA A 396 -9.05 15.77 1.19
N THR A 397 -9.37 15.08 2.29
CA THR A 397 -10.59 14.26 2.40
C THR A 397 -11.85 15.09 2.57
N SER A 398 -11.76 16.28 3.14
CA SER A 398 -12.89 17.23 3.23
C SER A 398 -13.37 17.76 1.88
N LEU A 399 -12.52 17.80 0.85
CA LEU A 399 -12.87 18.26 -0.49
C LEU A 399 -13.64 17.23 -1.33
N VAL A 400 -13.58 15.94 -0.98
CA VAL A 400 -14.32 14.88 -1.71
C VAL A 400 -15.83 14.94 -1.45
N SER A 401 -16.26 15.55 -0.32
CA SER A 401 -17.66 15.63 0.06
C SER A 401 -18.52 16.53 -0.86
N HIS A 402 -17.90 17.46 -1.60
CA HIS A 402 -18.66 18.41 -2.43
C HIS A 402 -18.99 17.92 -3.85
N THR A 403 -18.46 16.76 -4.28
CA THR A 403 -18.69 16.24 -5.64
C THR A 403 -19.68 15.08 -5.73
N LEU A 404 -20.18 14.57 -4.61
CA LEU A 404 -21.23 13.55 -4.57
C LEU A 404 -22.61 14.20 -4.30
N SER A 405 -22.99 15.22 -5.08
CA SER A 405 -24.40 15.62 -5.11
C SER A 405 -25.15 14.64 -6.03
N PHE A 406 -25.90 13.75 -5.40
CA PHE A 406 -26.91 12.96 -6.07
C PHE A 406 -28.07 13.90 -6.46
N GLY A 407 -28.21 14.19 -7.76
CA GLY A 407 -29.42 14.78 -8.33
C GLY A 407 -30.47 13.71 -8.60
#